data_f7612e33025698401119e813047dda53
#
_entry.id   f7612e33025698401119e813047dda53
#
_cell.length_a   1.000
_cell.length_b   1.000
_cell.length_c   1.000
_cell.angle_alpha   90.00
_cell.angle_beta   90.00
_cell.angle_gamma   90.00
#
_symmetry.space_group_name_H-M   'P 1'
#
loop_
_entity.id
_entity.type
_entity.pdbx_description
1 polymer ?
#
loop_
_entity_poly.entity_id
_entity_poly.type
_entity_poly.pdbx_seq_one_letter_code
_entity_poly.pdbx_strand_id
1 'polypeptide(L)'
;MIKRRKFIKTAVTGAIGMTTLAAFKHFTDELPEQQHTMPVLFIGHGSPMNGIEDTSFSRRWKNMAKEIPTPSAVLVVSAHWFTQGTKITAMDFPKTIHDFGGFPQELFAVQYPAPGNPALAKETAGLIHSAKVELDHDWGLDHGTWTVVRHMYPEANIPVLQLSIDYSKGPQFHYDLAGQLMALRKKGVLIIGSGNMVHNLRMVAWDKLSVQGYGYDWALEMNDKFKTLIMENEHKPLINYSQLGREAALAIPTPEHYLPLLYTLGLKSGKEDVSFFNDEAVGGSLTMTSVKIG
;
A
#
# COMPACT_ATOMS: atom_id res chain seq x y z
N MET A 1 -16.12 55.11 53.91
CA MET A 1 -16.39 53.71 54.21
C MET A 1 -16.11 52.88 52.93
N ILE A 2 -14.96 52.25 52.86
CA ILE A 2 -14.54 51.49 51.65
C ILE A 2 -14.50 50.04 52.08
N LYS A 3 -15.38 49.20 51.39
CA LYS A 3 -15.45 47.74 51.59
C LYS A 3 -14.30 47.08 50.88
N ARG A 4 -13.44 46.40 51.60
CA ARG A 4 -12.37 45.54 51.08
C ARG A 4 -12.97 44.28 50.49
N ARG A 5 -12.80 44.06 49.16
CA ARG A 5 -13.05 42.75 48.49
C ARG A 5 -11.83 41.85 48.73
N LYS A 6 -12.06 40.72 49.41
CA LYS A 6 -11.07 39.63 49.51
C LYS A 6 -10.99 38.93 48.17
N PHE A 7 -9.81 38.86 47.59
CA PHE A 7 -9.46 38.02 46.45
C PHE A 7 -9.12 36.61 46.98
N ILE A 8 -9.95 35.66 46.72
CA ILE A 8 -9.62 34.23 46.92
C ILE A 8 -8.89 33.79 45.65
N LYS A 9 -7.58 33.61 45.72
CA LYS A 9 -6.80 32.89 44.71
C LYS A 9 -6.99 31.40 44.97
N THR A 10 -7.80 30.73 44.20
CA THR A 10 -7.86 29.29 44.15
C THR A 10 -6.76 28.78 43.22
N ALA A 11 -5.73 28.21 43.81
CA ALA A 11 -4.72 27.45 43.08
C ALA A 11 -5.33 26.11 42.61
N VAL A 12 -5.79 26.07 41.37
CA VAL A 12 -6.13 24.84 40.67
C VAL A 12 -5.26 24.84 39.41
N THR A 13 -4.02 24.43 39.56
CA THR A 13 -3.12 24.20 38.42
C THR A 13 -2.13 23.12 38.81
N GLY A 14 -2.30 21.91 38.30
CA GLY A 14 -1.32 20.85 38.45
C GLY A 14 -1.80 19.43 38.07
N ALA A 15 -3.09 19.15 38.21
CA ALA A 15 -3.58 17.77 38.03
C ALA A 15 -4.31 17.55 36.70
N ILE A 16 -4.78 18.60 36.01
CA ILE A 16 -5.58 18.46 34.77
C ILE A 16 -4.67 18.27 33.55
N GLY A 17 -3.43 18.76 33.57
CA GLY A 17 -2.53 18.69 32.43
C GLY A 17 -1.94 17.27 32.16
N MET A 18 -1.71 16.50 33.24
CA MET A 18 -1.11 15.15 33.08
C MET A 18 -2.13 14.08 32.68
N THR A 19 -3.38 14.21 33.14
CA THR A 19 -4.46 13.29 32.75
C THR A 19 -4.93 13.51 31.33
N THR A 20 -4.88 14.76 30.81
CA THR A 20 -5.25 15.06 29.42
C THR A 20 -4.17 14.62 28.44
N LEU A 21 -2.88 14.70 28.78
CA LEU A 21 -1.80 14.25 27.89
C LEU A 21 -1.74 12.73 27.81
N ALA A 22 -1.92 12.01 28.93
CA ALA A 22 -1.99 10.56 28.96
C ALA A 22 -3.29 10.04 28.28
N ALA A 23 -4.44 10.69 28.51
CA ALA A 23 -5.70 10.36 27.84
C ALA A 23 -5.64 10.71 26.34
N PHE A 24 -4.97 11.81 25.95
CA PHE A 24 -4.76 12.16 24.56
C PHE A 24 -3.81 11.16 23.86
N LYS A 25 -2.76 10.74 24.54
CA LYS A 25 -1.82 9.72 24.05
C LYS A 25 -2.52 8.36 23.90
N HIS A 26 -3.36 7.97 24.85
CA HIS A 26 -4.14 6.73 24.76
C HIS A 26 -5.23 6.81 23.67
N PHE A 27 -5.77 7.98 23.41
CA PHE A 27 -6.77 8.22 22.37
C PHE A 27 -6.15 8.22 20.94
N THR A 28 -4.85 8.50 20.82
CA THR A 28 -4.12 8.47 19.54
C THR A 28 -3.46 7.13 19.26
N ASP A 29 -3.36 6.24 20.25
CA ASP A 29 -2.66 4.95 20.11
C ASP A 29 -3.53 3.85 19.48
N GLU A 30 -4.88 4.00 19.51
CA GLU A 30 -5.81 3.08 18.84
C GLU A 30 -6.74 3.85 17.89
N LEU A 31 -6.72 3.48 16.62
CA LEU A 31 -7.66 4.04 15.64
C LEU A 31 -9.07 3.54 15.95
N PRO A 32 -10.08 4.43 16.09
CA PRO A 32 -11.47 4.02 16.29
C PRO A 32 -12.03 3.36 15.03
N GLU A 33 -12.97 2.44 15.22
CA GLU A 33 -13.74 1.89 14.09
C GLU A 33 -14.56 3.00 13.41
N GLN A 34 -14.55 3.00 12.08
CA GLN A 34 -15.32 3.93 11.26
C GLN A 34 -16.64 3.32 10.81
N GLN A 35 -17.60 4.16 10.44
CA GLN A 35 -18.89 3.70 9.90
C GLN A 35 -18.75 3.00 8.54
N HIS A 36 -17.66 3.24 7.83
CA HIS A 36 -17.39 2.70 6.50
C HIS A 36 -16.14 1.80 6.53
N THR A 37 -16.24 0.68 5.84
CA THR A 37 -15.07 -0.16 5.58
C THR A 37 -14.27 0.48 4.45
N MET A 38 -12.97 0.75 4.67
CA MET A 38 -12.09 1.27 3.63
C MET A 38 -12.00 0.29 2.46
N PRO A 39 -12.02 0.78 1.21
CA PRO A 39 -11.66 -0.05 0.06
C PRO A 39 -10.22 -0.55 0.20
N VAL A 40 -9.87 -1.55 -0.58
CA VAL A 40 -8.50 -2.02 -0.73
C VAL A 40 -8.08 -1.85 -2.19
N LEU A 41 -6.82 -1.48 -2.42
CA LEU A 41 -6.30 -1.22 -3.75
C LEU A 41 -5.14 -2.16 -4.06
N PHE A 42 -5.10 -2.65 -5.31
CA PHE A 42 -3.86 -3.07 -5.92
C PHE A 42 -3.47 -2.04 -6.97
N ILE A 43 -2.20 -1.62 -6.97
CA ILE A 43 -1.72 -0.56 -7.86
C ILE A 43 -0.52 -1.06 -8.64
N GLY A 44 -0.66 -1.07 -9.97
CA GLY A 44 0.45 -1.21 -10.89
C GLY A 44 1.31 0.05 -10.81
N HIS A 45 2.43 0.02 -10.08
CA HIS A 45 3.25 1.22 -9.89
C HIS A 45 4.18 1.52 -11.06
N GLY A 46 4.61 0.50 -11.80
CA GLY A 46 5.46 0.64 -12.98
C GLY A 46 6.81 1.28 -12.70
N SER A 47 7.24 2.19 -13.58
CA SER A 47 8.53 2.88 -13.44
C SER A 47 8.57 3.83 -12.24
N PRO A 48 9.71 3.94 -11.51
CA PRO A 48 9.93 4.98 -10.50
C PRO A 48 9.70 6.41 -11.03
N MET A 49 9.87 6.64 -12.34
CA MET A 49 9.61 7.93 -12.99
C MET A 49 8.16 8.39 -12.83
N ASN A 50 7.21 7.46 -12.70
CA ASN A 50 5.82 7.81 -12.39
C ASN A 50 5.68 8.62 -11.09
N GLY A 51 6.67 8.56 -10.20
CA GLY A 51 6.69 9.35 -8.97
C GLY A 51 6.88 10.85 -9.20
N ILE A 52 7.47 11.28 -10.31
CA ILE A 52 7.72 12.69 -10.62
C ILE A 52 7.04 13.16 -11.92
N GLU A 53 6.63 12.26 -12.79
CA GLU A 53 6.01 12.57 -14.06
C GLU A 53 4.49 12.73 -13.94
N ASP A 54 3.93 13.68 -14.69
CA ASP A 54 2.49 13.86 -14.84
C ASP A 54 1.95 12.96 -15.96
N THR A 55 1.84 11.66 -15.68
CA THR A 55 1.33 10.66 -16.62
C THR A 55 -0.18 10.44 -16.46
N SER A 56 -0.81 9.71 -17.39
CA SER A 56 -2.19 9.22 -17.22
C SER A 56 -2.33 8.40 -15.94
N PHE A 57 -1.31 7.59 -15.61
CA PHE A 57 -1.28 6.73 -14.43
C PHE A 57 -1.24 7.53 -13.14
N SER A 58 -0.30 8.47 -12.99
CA SER A 58 -0.16 9.30 -11.81
C SER A 58 -1.39 10.20 -11.58
N ARG A 59 -1.97 10.75 -12.65
CA ARG A 59 -3.23 11.51 -12.58
C ARG A 59 -4.40 10.63 -12.10
N ARG A 60 -4.46 9.35 -12.53
CA ARG A 60 -5.50 8.43 -12.10
C ARG A 60 -5.36 8.06 -10.62
N TRP A 61 -4.14 7.89 -10.09
CA TRP A 61 -3.90 7.69 -8.65
C TRP A 61 -4.39 8.89 -7.83
N LYS A 62 -4.07 10.12 -8.28
CA LYS A 62 -4.55 11.36 -7.66
C LYS A 62 -6.08 11.45 -7.63
N ASN A 63 -6.74 11.00 -8.69
CA ASN A 63 -8.20 11.00 -8.76
C ASN A 63 -8.80 9.90 -7.88
N MET A 64 -8.19 8.71 -7.85
CA MET A 64 -8.62 7.61 -6.98
C MET A 64 -8.67 8.04 -5.50
N ALA A 65 -7.70 8.81 -5.03
CA ALA A 65 -7.69 9.33 -3.66
C ALA A 65 -8.90 10.25 -3.33
N LYS A 66 -9.51 10.86 -4.35
CA LYS A 66 -10.73 11.70 -4.18
C LYS A 66 -12.02 10.89 -4.24
N GLU A 67 -11.97 9.69 -4.80
CA GLU A 67 -13.11 8.78 -4.99
C GLU A 67 -13.32 7.85 -3.79
N ILE A 68 -12.36 7.80 -2.87
CA ILE A 68 -12.41 6.97 -1.66
C ILE A 68 -12.40 7.84 -0.42
N PRO A 69 -12.88 7.35 0.74
CA PRO A 69 -12.78 8.09 1.98
C PRO A 69 -11.32 8.44 2.32
N THR A 70 -11.09 9.59 2.96
CA THR A 70 -9.76 9.95 3.46
C THR A 70 -9.32 8.95 4.52
N PRO A 71 -8.19 8.24 4.35
CA PRO A 71 -7.78 7.23 5.30
C PRO A 71 -7.18 7.84 6.58
N SER A 72 -7.32 7.10 7.69
CA SER A 72 -6.63 7.39 8.95
C SER A 72 -5.14 7.06 8.88
N ALA A 73 -4.78 6.08 8.06
CA ALA A 73 -3.41 5.67 7.74
C ALA A 73 -3.40 4.86 6.43
N VAL A 74 -2.23 4.71 5.82
CA VAL A 74 -2.01 3.85 4.65
C VAL A 74 -1.05 2.73 5.04
N LEU A 75 -1.42 1.49 4.77
CA LEU A 75 -0.55 0.32 4.89
C LEU A 75 -0.25 -0.21 3.49
N VAL A 76 1.02 -0.21 3.10
CA VAL A 76 1.45 -0.66 1.77
C VAL A 76 2.18 -1.98 1.86
N VAL A 77 1.79 -2.94 1.02
CA VAL A 77 2.56 -4.16 0.75
C VAL A 77 3.25 -3.94 -0.59
N SER A 78 4.54 -3.61 -0.55
CA SER A 78 5.32 -3.28 -1.74
C SER A 78 6.14 -4.46 -2.23
N ALA A 79 6.17 -4.65 -3.56
CA ALA A 79 7.04 -5.60 -4.24
C ALA A 79 8.53 -5.46 -3.90
N HIS A 80 8.94 -4.27 -3.46
CA HIS A 80 10.34 -3.91 -3.23
C HIS A 80 10.84 -4.23 -1.82
N TRP A 81 9.95 -4.55 -0.88
CA TRP A 81 10.35 -5.01 0.45
C TRP A 81 10.15 -6.51 0.61
N PHE A 82 11.07 -7.25 0.03
CA PHE A 82 11.06 -8.72 -0.06
C PHE A 82 12.09 -9.29 0.93
N THR A 83 11.63 -9.86 2.05
CA THR A 83 12.45 -10.21 3.22
C THR A 83 12.36 -11.67 3.60
N GLN A 84 13.26 -12.13 4.46
CA GLN A 84 13.08 -13.37 5.19
C GLN A 84 12.26 -13.07 6.45
N GLY A 85 11.12 -13.73 6.58
CA GLY A 85 10.13 -13.40 7.62
C GLY A 85 9.29 -12.16 7.27
N THR A 86 8.23 -11.94 8.03
CA THR A 86 7.32 -10.81 7.86
C THR A 86 7.73 -9.67 8.78
N LYS A 87 7.86 -8.46 8.22
CA LYS A 87 8.26 -7.24 8.94
C LYS A 87 7.27 -6.11 8.67
N ILE A 88 7.16 -5.18 9.61
CA ILE A 88 6.39 -3.95 9.44
C ILE A 88 7.20 -2.76 9.90
N THR A 89 7.18 -1.66 9.13
CA THR A 89 7.85 -0.41 9.52
C THR A 89 7.21 0.18 10.78
N ALA A 90 8.03 0.51 11.79
CA ALA A 90 7.57 0.92 13.12
C ALA A 90 8.28 2.18 13.65
N MET A 91 8.72 3.07 12.77
CA MET A 91 9.31 4.36 13.11
C MET A 91 8.28 5.50 13.01
N ASP A 92 8.51 6.60 13.74
CA ASP A 92 7.67 7.80 13.66
C ASP A 92 7.84 8.56 12.33
N PHE A 93 9.04 8.51 11.75
CA PHE A 93 9.38 9.20 10.50
C PHE A 93 10.15 8.27 9.58
N PRO A 94 9.46 7.46 8.76
CA PRO A 94 10.12 6.59 7.79
C PRO A 94 10.82 7.42 6.70
N LYS A 95 12.08 7.06 6.42
CA LYS A 95 12.83 7.71 5.34
C LYS A 95 12.30 7.34 3.96
N THR A 96 12.45 8.23 2.98
CA THR A 96 12.22 7.90 1.58
C THR A 96 13.39 7.07 1.05
N ILE A 97 13.11 5.88 0.50
CA ILE A 97 14.13 4.97 -0.04
C ILE A 97 14.15 5.06 -1.57
N HIS A 98 15.35 5.18 -2.12
CA HIS A 98 15.62 5.17 -3.55
C HIS A 98 16.27 3.84 -3.94
N ASP A 99 15.47 2.78 -3.99
CA ASP A 99 15.86 1.38 -4.23
C ASP A 99 15.99 1.04 -5.72
N PHE A 100 16.44 2.01 -6.52
CA PHE A 100 16.62 1.92 -7.96
C PHE A 100 17.94 2.57 -8.38
N GLY A 101 18.36 2.33 -9.64
CA GLY A 101 19.55 2.95 -10.23
C GLY A 101 19.35 3.31 -11.70
N GLY A 102 20.21 4.19 -12.23
CA GLY A 102 20.19 4.54 -13.65
C GLY A 102 19.12 5.55 -14.07
N PHE A 103 18.52 6.26 -13.11
CA PHE A 103 17.52 7.30 -13.34
C PHE A 103 18.10 8.73 -13.21
N PRO A 104 17.37 9.75 -13.67
CA PRO A 104 17.77 11.15 -13.51
C PRO A 104 17.91 11.56 -12.04
N GLN A 105 18.82 12.51 -11.75
CA GLN A 105 19.12 12.99 -10.40
C GLN A 105 17.90 13.58 -9.69
N GLU A 106 16.95 14.15 -10.42
CA GLU A 106 15.71 14.71 -9.89
C GLU A 106 14.88 13.65 -9.15
N LEU A 107 14.90 12.40 -9.61
CA LEU A 107 14.20 11.30 -8.96
C LEU A 107 14.85 10.93 -7.62
N PHE A 108 16.19 10.98 -7.52
CA PHE A 108 16.91 10.75 -6.26
C PHE A 108 16.75 11.90 -5.25
N ALA A 109 16.35 13.09 -5.73
CA ALA A 109 16.09 14.23 -4.86
C ALA A 109 14.68 14.20 -4.22
N VAL A 110 13.81 13.29 -4.66
CA VAL A 110 12.45 13.18 -4.11
C VAL A 110 12.49 12.83 -2.63
N GLN A 111 11.72 13.57 -1.84
CA GLN A 111 11.41 13.25 -0.45
C GLN A 111 9.89 13.18 -0.27
N TYR A 112 9.44 12.18 0.44
CA TYR A 112 8.04 12.06 0.83
C TYR A 112 7.97 11.87 2.35
N PRO A 113 7.94 12.97 3.13
CA PRO A 113 8.11 12.97 4.58
C PRO A 113 6.80 12.64 5.32
N ALA A 114 6.08 11.62 4.87
CA ALA A 114 4.90 11.17 5.60
C ALA A 114 5.29 10.62 6.97
N PRO A 115 4.50 10.89 8.03
CA PRO A 115 4.72 10.25 9.30
C PRO A 115 4.50 8.75 9.21
N GLY A 116 5.14 7.99 10.09
CA GLY A 116 4.79 6.61 10.39
C GLY A 116 3.77 6.54 11.55
N ASN A 117 3.48 5.32 12.00
CA ASN A 117 2.63 5.10 13.17
C ASN A 117 3.07 3.82 13.90
N PRO A 118 3.99 3.90 14.88
CA PRO A 118 4.47 2.74 15.64
C PRO A 118 3.36 1.98 16.39
N ALA A 119 2.33 2.70 16.88
CA ALA A 119 1.21 2.07 17.57
C ALA A 119 0.40 1.19 16.62
N LEU A 120 0.07 1.70 15.41
CA LEU A 120 -0.60 0.93 14.37
C LEU A 120 0.28 -0.22 13.87
N ALA A 121 1.59 -0.05 13.79
CA ALA A 121 2.53 -1.13 13.44
C ALA A 121 2.45 -2.29 14.45
N LYS A 122 2.45 -1.97 15.74
CA LYS A 122 2.31 -2.95 16.82
C LYS A 122 0.94 -3.62 16.80
N GLU A 123 -0.12 -2.87 16.59
CA GLU A 123 -1.49 -3.40 16.44
C GLU A 123 -1.57 -4.35 15.23
N THR A 124 -1.06 -3.93 14.07
CA THR A 124 -1.03 -4.74 12.85
C THR A 124 -0.26 -6.04 13.07
N ALA A 125 0.90 -5.98 13.74
CA ALA A 125 1.67 -7.17 14.10
C ALA A 125 0.89 -8.11 15.02
N GLY A 126 0.08 -7.56 15.93
CA GLY A 126 -0.79 -8.34 16.83
C GLY A 126 -1.96 -9.03 16.14
N LEU A 127 -2.43 -8.53 15.00
CA LEU A 127 -3.49 -9.15 14.20
C LEU A 127 -2.99 -10.36 13.39
N ILE A 128 -1.71 -10.41 13.06
CA ILE A 128 -1.13 -11.48 12.26
C ILE A 128 -0.71 -12.65 13.16
N HIS A 129 -1.47 -13.73 13.11
CA HIS A 129 -1.21 -14.94 13.89
C HIS A 129 -0.48 -16.05 13.09
N SER A 130 -0.49 -15.96 11.76
CA SER A 130 0.14 -16.92 10.85
C SER A 130 1.66 -16.79 10.76
N ALA A 131 2.22 -15.68 11.27
CA ALA A 131 3.65 -15.41 11.31
C ALA A 131 4.02 -14.56 12.52
N LYS A 132 5.28 -14.67 12.97
CA LYS A 132 5.87 -13.67 13.86
C LYS A 132 6.23 -12.44 13.01
N VAL A 133 5.60 -11.31 13.29
CA VAL A 133 5.90 -10.04 12.63
C VAL A 133 6.96 -9.28 13.43
N GLU A 134 8.04 -8.91 12.77
CA GLU A 134 9.10 -8.08 13.33
C GLU A 134 8.78 -6.60 13.13
N LEU A 135 8.92 -5.78 14.19
CA LEU A 135 8.84 -4.33 14.08
C LEU A 135 10.18 -3.81 13.56
N ASP A 136 10.17 -3.29 12.34
CA ASP A 136 11.36 -2.80 11.67
C ASP A 136 11.51 -1.29 11.85
N HIS A 137 12.71 -0.85 12.23
CA HIS A 137 13.03 0.55 12.47
C HIS A 137 14.08 1.10 11.49
N ASP A 138 14.48 0.31 10.48
CA ASP A 138 15.57 0.63 9.56
C ASP A 138 15.12 0.84 8.11
N TRP A 139 14.07 0.14 7.65
CA TRP A 139 13.56 0.28 6.28
C TRP A 139 13.09 1.71 6.02
N GLY A 140 11.96 1.93 5.53
CA GLY A 140 11.37 3.23 5.22
C GLY A 140 10.25 3.07 4.21
N LEU A 141 10.09 4.04 3.31
CA LEU A 141 9.14 4.01 2.20
C LEU A 141 9.94 3.83 0.90
N ASP A 142 9.84 2.65 0.27
CA ASP A 142 10.46 2.35 -1.01
C ASP A 142 9.72 2.98 -2.19
N HIS A 143 10.27 2.90 -3.40
CA HIS A 143 9.66 3.56 -4.54
C HIS A 143 8.31 2.95 -4.94
N GLY A 144 8.06 1.68 -4.75
CA GLY A 144 6.74 1.10 -4.95
C GLY A 144 5.68 1.71 -4.04
N THR A 145 6.08 2.25 -2.90
CA THR A 145 5.22 2.97 -1.96
C THR A 145 5.13 4.45 -2.28
N TRP A 146 6.27 5.19 -2.23
CA TRP A 146 6.20 6.64 -2.29
C TRP A 146 5.80 7.18 -3.67
N THR A 147 6.10 6.50 -4.79
CA THR A 147 5.63 6.92 -6.11
C THR A 147 4.12 7.02 -6.18
N VAL A 148 3.43 6.10 -5.54
CA VAL A 148 1.96 6.04 -5.52
C VAL A 148 1.37 7.00 -4.50
N VAL A 149 1.79 6.87 -3.23
CA VAL A 149 1.15 7.63 -2.14
C VAL A 149 1.43 9.12 -2.24
N ARG A 150 2.56 9.54 -2.84
CA ARG A 150 2.88 10.95 -3.11
C ARG A 150 1.86 11.61 -4.05
N HIS A 151 1.35 10.89 -5.03
CA HIS A 151 0.30 11.41 -5.91
C HIS A 151 -1.08 11.36 -5.27
N MET A 152 -1.36 10.32 -4.48
CA MET A 152 -2.64 10.19 -3.78
C MET A 152 -2.77 11.21 -2.65
N TYR A 153 -1.71 11.43 -1.88
CA TYR A 153 -1.71 12.27 -0.67
C TYR A 153 -0.47 13.19 -0.65
N PRO A 154 -0.43 14.21 -1.52
CA PRO A 154 0.77 15.04 -1.72
C PRO A 154 1.18 15.86 -0.50
N GLU A 155 0.25 16.12 0.44
CA GLU A 155 0.53 16.85 1.68
C GLU A 155 1.36 16.04 2.68
N ALA A 156 1.57 14.74 2.43
CA ALA A 156 2.34 13.84 3.30
C ALA A 156 1.94 13.90 4.80
N ASN A 157 0.66 14.13 5.07
CA ASN A 157 0.11 14.31 6.43
C ASN A 157 -0.65 13.08 6.95
N ILE A 158 -0.76 12.03 6.15
CA ILE A 158 -1.37 10.76 6.51
C ILE A 158 -0.26 9.77 6.85
N PRO A 159 -0.33 9.06 7.99
CA PRO A 159 0.66 8.05 8.32
C PRO A 159 0.77 6.95 7.28
N VAL A 160 2.00 6.57 6.91
CA VAL A 160 2.28 5.50 5.96
C VAL A 160 3.18 4.45 6.60
N LEU A 161 2.75 3.20 6.51
CA LEU A 161 3.48 2.03 6.96
C LEU A 161 3.69 1.08 5.79
N GLN A 162 4.73 0.26 5.86
CA GLN A 162 4.93 -0.85 4.93
C GLN A 162 4.93 -2.19 5.67
N LEU A 163 4.31 -3.20 5.05
CA LEU A 163 4.41 -4.60 5.45
C LEU A 163 5.23 -5.33 4.40
N SER A 164 6.26 -6.06 4.83
CA SER A 164 7.14 -6.79 3.92
C SER A 164 6.49 -8.08 3.39
N ILE A 165 6.99 -8.54 2.26
CA ILE A 165 6.65 -9.83 1.68
C ILE A 165 7.70 -10.86 2.11
N ASP A 166 7.29 -11.95 2.76
CA ASP A 166 8.19 -13.03 3.17
C ASP A 166 8.50 -13.96 1.99
N TYR A 167 9.69 -13.83 1.40
CA TYR A 167 10.12 -14.64 0.25
C TYR A 167 10.27 -16.14 0.56
N SER A 168 10.28 -16.54 1.82
CA SER A 168 10.34 -17.96 2.22
C SER A 168 8.97 -18.66 2.14
N LYS A 169 7.90 -17.90 1.88
CA LYS A 169 6.52 -18.39 1.85
C LYS A 169 5.95 -18.42 0.44
N GLY A 170 5.04 -19.37 0.21
CA GLY A 170 4.32 -19.48 -1.05
C GLY A 170 3.12 -18.53 -1.16
N PRO A 171 2.52 -18.41 -2.34
CA PRO A 171 1.43 -17.46 -2.62
C PRO A 171 0.21 -17.61 -1.71
N GLN A 172 -0.18 -18.83 -1.34
CA GLN A 172 -1.30 -19.09 -0.43
C GLN A 172 -1.11 -18.43 0.93
N PHE A 173 0.12 -18.45 1.47
CA PHE A 173 0.42 -17.81 2.76
C PHE A 173 0.11 -16.30 2.74
N HIS A 174 0.49 -15.60 1.67
CA HIS A 174 0.27 -14.16 1.51
C HIS A 174 -1.22 -13.82 1.39
N TYR A 175 -1.96 -14.63 0.65
CA TYR A 175 -3.41 -14.51 0.54
C TYR A 175 -4.10 -14.69 1.91
N ASP A 176 -3.74 -15.74 2.66
CA ASP A 176 -4.34 -16.04 3.97
C ASP A 176 -3.94 -15.01 5.04
N LEU A 177 -2.69 -14.53 5.01
CA LEU A 177 -2.22 -13.50 5.93
C LEU A 177 -3.04 -12.22 5.74
N ALA A 178 -3.34 -11.84 4.51
CA ALA A 178 -4.11 -10.63 4.22
C ALA A 178 -5.48 -10.64 4.90
N GLY A 179 -6.16 -11.78 4.96
CA GLY A 179 -7.45 -11.92 5.64
C GLY A 179 -7.40 -11.52 7.12
N GLN A 180 -6.24 -11.68 7.78
CA GLN A 180 -6.06 -11.30 9.19
C GLN A 180 -5.98 -9.77 9.38
N LEU A 181 -5.74 -9.00 8.32
CA LEU A 181 -5.70 -7.54 8.32
C LEU A 181 -7.07 -6.88 8.09
N MET A 182 -8.13 -7.66 7.90
CA MET A 182 -9.46 -7.15 7.58
C MET A 182 -9.97 -6.10 8.57
N ALA A 183 -9.66 -6.26 9.86
CA ALA A 183 -10.08 -5.33 10.90
C ALA A 183 -9.53 -3.91 10.69
N LEU A 184 -8.36 -3.77 10.06
CA LEU A 184 -7.74 -2.46 9.78
C LEU A 184 -8.58 -1.62 8.81
N ARG A 185 -9.27 -2.25 7.87
CA ARG A 185 -10.17 -1.57 6.92
C ARG A 185 -11.31 -0.84 7.64
N LYS A 186 -11.85 -1.43 8.74
CA LYS A 186 -12.89 -0.82 9.59
C LYS A 186 -12.35 0.34 10.44
N LYS A 187 -11.04 0.38 10.66
CA LYS A 187 -10.36 1.48 11.37
C LYS A 187 -9.91 2.61 10.44
N GLY A 188 -10.38 2.58 9.20
CA GLY A 188 -10.05 3.61 8.22
C GLY A 188 -8.65 3.48 7.63
N VAL A 189 -7.99 2.33 7.77
CA VAL A 189 -6.68 2.09 7.15
C VAL A 189 -6.88 1.66 5.70
N LEU A 190 -6.32 2.45 4.77
CA LEU A 190 -6.25 2.08 3.36
C LEU A 190 -5.11 1.08 3.17
N ILE A 191 -5.44 -0.12 2.72
CA ILE A 191 -4.43 -1.13 2.41
C ILE A 191 -4.18 -1.13 0.91
N ILE A 192 -2.91 -1.01 0.51
CA ILE A 192 -2.48 -0.96 -0.88
C ILE A 192 -1.48 -2.10 -1.13
N GLY A 193 -1.79 -2.99 -2.06
CA GLY A 193 -0.80 -3.85 -2.69
C GLY A 193 -0.14 -3.09 -3.85
N SER A 194 1.16 -2.88 -3.80
CA SER A 194 1.91 -2.17 -4.84
C SER A 194 2.85 -3.11 -5.58
N GLY A 195 2.55 -3.34 -6.85
CA GLY A 195 3.27 -4.28 -7.71
C GLY A 195 2.83 -4.14 -9.17
N ASN A 196 2.88 -5.22 -9.94
CA ASN A 196 2.36 -5.30 -11.30
C ASN A 196 1.89 -6.73 -11.58
N MET A 197 0.72 -6.92 -12.19
CA MET A 197 0.19 -8.25 -12.51
C MET A 197 1.05 -8.97 -13.55
N VAL A 198 1.53 -8.23 -14.54
CA VAL A 198 2.49 -8.66 -15.54
C VAL A 198 3.74 -7.82 -15.37
N HIS A 199 4.89 -8.46 -15.11
CA HIS A 199 6.15 -7.76 -14.85
C HIS A 199 7.35 -8.58 -15.31
N ASN A 200 7.83 -8.32 -16.55
CA ASN A 200 9.02 -8.98 -17.08
C ASN A 200 10.00 -7.97 -17.69
N LEU A 201 10.87 -7.43 -16.85
CA LEU A 201 11.87 -6.44 -17.26
C LEU A 201 12.85 -6.97 -18.31
N ARG A 202 13.04 -8.30 -18.42
CA ARG A 202 13.95 -8.89 -19.42
C ARG A 202 13.40 -8.82 -20.83
N MET A 203 12.08 -8.60 -20.97
CA MET A 203 11.39 -8.56 -22.24
C MET A 203 10.86 -7.18 -22.62
N VAL A 204 11.23 -6.13 -21.85
CA VAL A 204 10.77 -4.77 -22.16
C VAL A 204 11.29 -4.30 -23.52
N ALA A 205 10.38 -3.88 -24.37
CA ALA A 205 10.66 -3.20 -25.62
C ALA A 205 10.96 -1.71 -25.31
N TRP A 206 12.20 -1.40 -24.98
CA TRP A 206 12.64 -0.08 -24.53
C TRP A 206 12.38 1.04 -25.54
N ASP A 207 12.37 0.71 -26.84
CA ASP A 207 12.04 1.62 -27.95
C ASP A 207 10.52 1.88 -28.07
N LYS A 208 9.70 1.17 -27.33
CA LYS A 208 8.23 1.25 -27.35
C LYS A 208 7.62 1.83 -26.06
N LEU A 209 8.43 2.28 -25.11
CA LEU A 209 7.91 2.83 -23.85
C LEU A 209 6.97 4.03 -24.04
N SER A 210 7.18 4.83 -25.10
CA SER A 210 6.31 5.96 -25.44
C SER A 210 5.07 5.58 -26.25
N VAL A 211 4.95 4.31 -26.66
CA VAL A 211 3.77 3.82 -27.41
C VAL A 211 2.72 3.38 -26.42
N GLN A 212 1.64 4.15 -26.34
CA GLN A 212 0.54 3.90 -25.42
C GLN A 212 -0.08 2.53 -25.66
N GLY A 213 -0.28 1.77 -24.59
CA GLY A 213 -0.94 0.47 -24.59
C GLY A 213 -0.14 -0.65 -25.30
N TYR A 214 1.13 -0.42 -25.63
CA TYR A 214 1.93 -1.45 -26.29
C TYR A 214 2.20 -2.63 -25.36
N GLY A 215 1.56 -3.77 -25.69
CA GLY A 215 1.72 -5.05 -25.01
C GLY A 215 2.00 -6.18 -26.02
N TYR A 216 2.84 -7.14 -25.63
CA TYR A 216 2.94 -8.41 -26.37
C TYR A 216 1.65 -9.21 -26.19
N ASP A 217 1.26 -10.01 -27.19
CA ASP A 217 0.03 -10.81 -27.16
C ASP A 217 -0.08 -11.63 -25.88
N TRP A 218 0.97 -12.33 -25.47
CA TRP A 218 0.99 -13.12 -24.24
C TRP A 218 0.78 -12.26 -22.96
N ALA A 219 1.26 -11.01 -22.96
CA ALA A 219 1.13 -10.11 -21.81
C ALA A 219 -0.29 -9.57 -21.69
N LEU A 220 -0.91 -9.23 -22.83
CA LEU A 220 -2.30 -8.79 -22.91
C LEU A 220 -3.26 -9.94 -22.56
N GLU A 221 -3.08 -11.12 -23.15
CA GLU A 221 -3.88 -12.32 -22.84
C GLU A 221 -3.81 -12.69 -21.35
N MET A 222 -2.60 -12.61 -20.75
CA MET A 222 -2.42 -12.93 -19.34
C MET A 222 -3.06 -11.89 -18.44
N ASN A 223 -2.94 -10.59 -18.77
CA ASN A 223 -3.61 -9.52 -18.05
C ASN A 223 -5.14 -9.69 -18.09
N ASP A 224 -5.71 -9.98 -19.25
CA ASP A 224 -7.15 -10.22 -19.40
C ASP A 224 -7.61 -11.46 -18.63
N LYS A 225 -6.82 -12.52 -18.65
CA LYS A 225 -7.09 -13.72 -17.85
C LYS A 225 -7.10 -13.43 -16.35
N PHE A 226 -6.15 -12.66 -15.84
CA PHE A 226 -6.14 -12.25 -14.44
C PHE A 226 -7.38 -11.41 -14.10
N LYS A 227 -7.74 -10.43 -14.92
CA LYS A 227 -8.96 -9.62 -14.72
C LYS A 227 -10.22 -10.48 -14.70
N THR A 228 -10.35 -11.43 -15.62
CA THR A 228 -11.48 -12.35 -15.66
C THR A 228 -11.60 -13.15 -14.38
N LEU A 229 -10.52 -13.77 -13.92
CA LEU A 229 -10.50 -14.55 -12.69
C LEU A 229 -10.82 -13.69 -11.45
N ILE A 230 -10.33 -12.44 -11.41
CA ILE A 230 -10.65 -11.49 -10.33
C ILE A 230 -12.13 -11.15 -10.33
N MET A 231 -12.73 -10.84 -11.50
CA MET A 231 -14.15 -10.50 -11.62
C MET A 231 -15.07 -11.68 -11.27
N GLU A 232 -14.68 -12.88 -11.63
CA GLU A 232 -15.41 -14.12 -11.32
C GLU A 232 -15.21 -14.57 -9.87
N ASN A 233 -14.35 -13.87 -9.10
CA ASN A 233 -13.98 -14.24 -7.73
C ASN A 233 -13.30 -15.62 -7.64
N GLU A 234 -12.64 -16.03 -8.71
CA GLU A 234 -11.89 -17.28 -8.81
C GLU A 234 -10.44 -17.06 -8.36
N HIS A 235 -10.24 -16.90 -7.03
CA HIS A 235 -8.92 -16.58 -6.48
C HIS A 235 -7.97 -17.77 -6.46
N LYS A 236 -8.47 -19.01 -6.45
CA LYS A 236 -7.62 -20.21 -6.39
C LYS A 236 -6.64 -20.34 -7.57
N PRO A 237 -7.06 -20.14 -8.83
CA PRO A 237 -6.12 -20.08 -9.95
C PRO A 237 -5.11 -18.95 -9.84
N LEU A 238 -5.50 -17.79 -9.31
CA LEU A 238 -4.61 -16.65 -9.10
C LEU A 238 -3.54 -16.95 -8.05
N ILE A 239 -3.89 -17.65 -6.97
CA ILE A 239 -2.93 -18.14 -5.97
C ILE A 239 -1.99 -19.17 -6.57
N ASN A 240 -2.51 -20.06 -7.43
CA ASN A 240 -1.74 -21.10 -8.13
C ASN A 240 -1.27 -20.64 -9.52
N TYR A 241 -0.95 -19.37 -9.70
CA TYR A 241 -0.63 -18.75 -10.98
C TYR A 241 0.42 -19.51 -11.81
N SER A 242 1.35 -20.21 -11.17
CA SER A 242 2.36 -21.03 -11.87
C SER A 242 1.76 -22.19 -12.67
N GLN A 243 0.50 -22.56 -12.39
CA GLN A 243 -0.24 -23.61 -13.11
C GLN A 243 -1.05 -23.04 -14.29
N LEU A 244 -1.05 -21.73 -14.51
CA LEU A 244 -1.82 -21.08 -15.58
C LEU A 244 -1.16 -21.17 -16.96
N GLY A 245 -0.02 -21.84 -17.07
CA GLY A 245 0.66 -22.12 -18.33
C GLY A 245 1.93 -21.29 -18.54
N ARG A 246 2.44 -21.36 -19.78
CA ARG A 246 3.71 -20.73 -20.17
C ARG A 246 3.63 -19.19 -20.09
N GLU A 247 2.51 -18.63 -20.47
CA GLU A 247 2.27 -17.19 -20.50
C GLU A 247 2.33 -16.61 -19.07
N ALA A 248 1.85 -17.35 -18.07
CA ALA A 248 1.97 -16.98 -16.68
C ALA A 248 3.44 -16.95 -16.20
N ALA A 249 4.26 -17.90 -16.67
CA ALA A 249 5.69 -17.90 -16.37
C ALA A 249 6.44 -16.73 -17.06
N LEU A 250 5.95 -16.24 -18.19
CA LEU A 250 6.45 -15.03 -18.83
C LEU A 250 5.99 -13.76 -18.10
N ALA A 251 4.73 -13.74 -17.66
CA ALA A 251 4.14 -12.61 -16.95
C ALA A 251 4.73 -12.42 -15.55
N ILE A 252 5.04 -13.52 -14.87
CA ILE A 252 5.51 -13.54 -13.48
C ILE A 252 6.82 -14.37 -13.41
N PRO A 253 7.93 -13.85 -13.96
CA PRO A 253 9.22 -14.56 -13.91
C PRO A 253 9.76 -14.68 -12.48
N THR A 254 9.38 -13.75 -11.62
CA THR A 254 9.65 -13.72 -10.19
C THR A 254 8.42 -13.17 -9.45
N PRO A 255 8.13 -13.64 -8.23
CA PRO A 255 6.82 -13.45 -7.62
C PRO A 255 6.59 -12.07 -6.98
N GLU A 256 7.64 -11.31 -6.66
CA GLU A 256 7.57 -10.14 -5.78
C GLU A 256 6.58 -9.07 -6.27
N HIS A 257 6.49 -8.83 -7.59
CA HIS A 257 5.55 -7.83 -8.13
C HIS A 257 4.11 -8.34 -8.22
N TYR A 258 3.91 -9.65 -8.22
CA TYR A 258 2.59 -10.26 -8.26
C TYR A 258 1.98 -10.47 -6.87
N LEU A 259 2.79 -10.82 -5.87
CA LEU A 259 2.31 -11.17 -4.53
C LEU A 259 1.47 -10.06 -3.87
N PRO A 260 1.73 -8.74 -4.04
CA PRO A 260 0.87 -7.69 -3.51
C PRO A 260 -0.59 -7.78 -3.96
N LEU A 261 -0.86 -8.31 -5.16
CA LEU A 261 -2.23 -8.58 -5.62
C LEU A 261 -2.94 -9.58 -4.70
N LEU A 262 -2.25 -10.62 -4.25
CA LEU A 262 -2.84 -11.65 -3.39
C LEU A 262 -3.24 -11.08 -2.01
N TYR A 263 -2.50 -10.09 -1.50
CA TYR A 263 -2.93 -9.35 -0.30
C TYR A 263 -4.23 -8.58 -0.55
N THR A 264 -4.34 -7.90 -1.69
CA THR A 264 -5.57 -7.18 -2.06
C THR A 264 -6.76 -8.14 -2.19
N LEU A 265 -6.58 -9.28 -2.84
CA LEU A 265 -7.63 -10.28 -3.04
C LEU A 265 -8.03 -10.98 -1.72
N GLY A 266 -7.07 -11.26 -0.83
CA GLY A 266 -7.32 -11.86 0.49
C GLY A 266 -8.09 -10.94 1.44
N LEU A 267 -8.12 -9.64 1.15
CA LEU A 267 -8.89 -8.63 1.88
C LEU A 267 -10.31 -8.41 1.32
N LYS A 268 -10.69 -9.08 0.23
CA LYS A 268 -12.05 -8.98 -0.31
C LYS A 268 -13.04 -9.66 0.61
N SER A 269 -14.10 -8.94 0.98
CA SER A 269 -15.16 -9.43 1.85
C SER A 269 -16.48 -9.54 1.08
N GLY A 270 -17.12 -10.70 1.16
CA GLY A 270 -18.47 -10.88 0.62
C GLY A 270 -18.61 -10.49 -0.86
N LYS A 271 -19.62 -9.66 -1.16
CA LYS A 271 -19.97 -9.20 -2.51
C LYS A 271 -19.45 -7.79 -2.82
N GLU A 272 -18.31 -7.41 -2.26
CA GLU A 272 -17.71 -6.12 -2.58
C GLU A 272 -17.47 -6.01 -4.09
N ASP A 273 -17.76 -4.82 -4.63
CA ASP A 273 -17.54 -4.52 -6.04
C ASP A 273 -16.06 -4.50 -6.37
N VAL A 274 -15.75 -4.94 -7.58
CA VAL A 274 -14.39 -4.91 -8.14
C VAL A 274 -14.39 -4.00 -9.36
N SER A 275 -13.42 -3.12 -9.44
CA SER A 275 -13.21 -2.28 -10.62
C SER A 275 -11.74 -2.17 -10.96
N PHE A 276 -11.45 -2.00 -12.25
CA PHE A 276 -10.09 -1.81 -12.76
C PHE A 276 -9.85 -0.36 -13.17
N PHE A 277 -8.61 0.06 -13.04
CA PHE A 277 -8.15 1.37 -13.52
C PHE A 277 -6.68 1.27 -13.95
N ASN A 278 -6.19 2.25 -14.71
CA ASN A 278 -4.86 2.19 -15.32
C ASN A 278 -4.64 0.88 -16.09
N ASP A 279 -5.69 0.33 -16.70
CA ASP A 279 -5.66 -0.96 -17.40
C ASP A 279 -4.97 -0.82 -18.76
N GLU A 280 -3.64 -0.73 -18.72
CA GLU A 280 -2.81 -0.46 -19.89
C GLU A 280 -1.48 -1.23 -19.80
N ALA A 281 -1.03 -1.76 -20.94
CA ALA A 281 0.30 -2.35 -21.07
C ALA A 281 1.35 -1.28 -21.38
N VAL A 282 2.58 -1.52 -20.94
CA VAL A 282 3.73 -0.63 -21.15
C VAL A 282 4.94 -1.43 -21.59
N GLY A 283 5.58 -0.99 -22.67
CA GLY A 283 6.83 -1.57 -23.13
C GLY A 283 6.75 -3.08 -23.47
N GLY A 284 5.58 -3.56 -23.80
CA GLY A 284 5.36 -4.94 -24.24
C GLY A 284 5.10 -5.94 -23.13
N SER A 285 5.80 -5.85 -22.00
CA SER A 285 5.87 -6.91 -20.99
C SER A 285 5.55 -6.45 -19.56
N LEU A 286 4.97 -5.26 -19.41
CA LEU A 286 4.51 -4.71 -18.14
C LEU A 286 3.04 -4.31 -18.26
N THR A 287 2.27 -4.40 -17.17
CA THR A 287 0.92 -3.82 -17.12
C THR A 287 0.73 -2.94 -15.91
N MET A 288 0.09 -1.79 -16.12
CA MET A 288 -0.24 -0.83 -15.07
C MET A 288 -1.60 -1.12 -14.43
N THR A 289 -2.26 -2.20 -14.86
CA THR A 289 -3.58 -2.62 -14.40
C THR A 289 -3.66 -2.62 -12.90
N SER A 290 -4.57 -1.83 -12.40
CA SER A 290 -4.81 -1.62 -10.98
C SER A 290 -6.23 -2.06 -10.62
N VAL A 291 -6.45 -2.46 -9.37
CA VAL A 291 -7.73 -2.99 -8.88
C VAL A 291 -8.19 -2.17 -7.68
N LYS A 292 -9.49 -1.85 -7.64
CA LYS A 292 -10.17 -1.38 -6.44
C LYS A 292 -11.22 -2.41 -6.04
N ILE A 293 -11.27 -2.76 -4.76
CA ILE A 293 -12.27 -3.63 -4.13
C ILE A 293 -12.96 -2.85 -3.02
N GLY A 294 -14.29 -2.75 -3.10
CA GLY A 294 -15.11 -1.96 -2.16
C GLY A 294 -15.40 -0.54 -2.57
#